data_728824ad6ae29d5e80440962bc7819b4
#
_entry.id   728824ad6ae29d5e80440962bc7819b4
#
_cell.length_a   1.000
_cell.length_b   1.000
_cell.length_c   1.000
_cell.angle_alpha   90.00
_cell.angle_beta   90.00
_cell.angle_gamma   90.00
#
_symmetry.space_group_name_H-M   'P 1'
#
loop_
_entity.id
_entity.type
_entity.pdbx_description
1 polymer ?
#
loop_
_entity_poly.entity_id
_entity_poly.type
_entity_poly.pdbx_seq_one_letter_code
_entity_poly.pdbx_strand_id
1 'polypeptide(L)'
;MLEYSTITNKGDRSVNEDSIAVIPSGKSGFACILCDGLGGHGMGDVASGCVCDTFRNMLLGTTEMSGFLPVALRCAQANLMREQIRLNATTKMKTTAVALAVDDKKAYVAHIGDSRLYIFRKNKVMTRTLDHSVPQMLALCREIREDEIRNHPERSSVLLSLIHI
;
A
#
# COMPACT_ATOMS: atom_id res chain seq x y z
N MET A 1 21.60 -6.72 11.77
CA MET A 1 20.40 -7.60 11.75
C MET A 1 19.20 -6.69 11.49
N LEU A 2 18.29 -7.09 10.61
CA LEU A 2 17.07 -6.34 10.35
C LEU A 2 15.97 -6.93 11.24
N GLU A 3 15.30 -6.07 11.99
CA GLU A 3 14.18 -6.45 12.87
C GLU A 3 12.90 -5.81 12.35
N TYR A 4 11.77 -6.49 12.52
CA TYR A 4 10.48 -5.94 12.17
C TYR A 4 9.41 -6.39 13.19
N SER A 5 8.35 -5.61 13.27
CA SER A 5 7.12 -5.99 13.96
C SER A 5 5.92 -5.55 13.13
N THR A 6 4.81 -6.24 13.28
CA THR A 6 3.56 -5.90 12.61
C THR A 6 2.44 -5.82 13.62
N ILE A 7 1.51 -4.92 13.39
CA ILE A 7 0.26 -4.82 14.14
C ILE A 7 -0.88 -4.57 13.15
N THR A 8 -1.99 -5.23 13.33
CA THR A 8 -3.23 -4.98 12.62
C THR A 8 -4.41 -5.05 13.57
N ASN A 9 -5.38 -4.19 13.39
CA ASN A 9 -6.56 -4.15 14.24
C ASN A 9 -7.75 -3.61 13.44
N LYS A 10 -8.84 -4.35 13.42
CA LYS A 10 -10.06 -3.95 12.71
C LYS A 10 -10.77 -2.72 13.28
N GLY A 11 -10.40 -2.28 14.49
CA GLY A 11 -11.13 -1.23 15.21
C GLY A 11 -12.60 -1.59 15.41
N ASP A 12 -13.47 -0.63 15.12
CA ASP A 12 -14.94 -0.79 15.24
C ASP A 12 -15.59 -1.41 13.98
N ARG A 13 -14.78 -1.84 13.00
CA ARG A 13 -15.28 -2.47 11.78
C ARG A 13 -15.73 -3.91 12.04
N SER A 14 -16.67 -4.42 11.22
CA SER A 14 -17.09 -5.83 11.29
C SER A 14 -15.99 -6.78 10.78
N VAL A 15 -15.26 -6.37 9.76
CA VAL A 15 -14.17 -7.12 9.12
C VAL A 15 -12.90 -6.26 9.12
N ASN A 16 -11.74 -6.89 9.28
CA ASN A 16 -10.47 -6.25 9.02
C ASN A 16 -10.17 -6.35 7.52
N GLU A 17 -10.12 -5.21 6.87
CA GLU A 17 -9.87 -5.13 5.43
C GLU A 17 -8.41 -4.85 5.10
N ASP A 18 -7.55 -4.70 6.14
CA ASP A 18 -6.11 -4.59 5.97
C ASP A 18 -5.45 -5.93 5.73
N SER A 19 -4.43 -5.95 4.90
CA SER A 19 -3.54 -7.09 4.71
C SER A 19 -2.08 -6.65 4.76
N ILE A 20 -1.24 -7.48 5.39
CA ILE A 20 0.20 -7.22 5.53
C ILE A 20 0.95 -8.47 5.08
N ALA A 21 1.95 -8.30 4.24
CA ALA A 21 2.92 -9.34 3.94
C ALA A 21 4.34 -8.86 4.23
N VAL A 22 5.08 -9.66 5.01
CA VAL A 22 6.49 -9.44 5.32
C VAL A 22 7.25 -10.66 4.87
N ILE A 23 8.24 -10.49 4.00
CA ILE A 23 8.90 -11.59 3.33
C ILE A 23 10.42 -11.35 3.38
N PRO A 24 11.16 -12.14 4.16
CA PRO A 24 12.61 -12.20 4.05
C PRO A 24 13.00 -12.76 2.68
N SER A 25 13.92 -12.11 1.98
CA SER A 25 14.41 -12.55 0.68
C SER A 25 15.89 -12.84 0.74
N GLY A 26 16.24 -14.14 0.72
CA GLY A 26 17.63 -14.60 0.73
C GLY A 26 18.45 -14.12 1.93
N LYS A 27 19.78 -14.05 1.75
CA LYS A 27 20.71 -13.68 2.82
C LYS A 27 20.76 -12.17 3.12
N SER A 28 20.28 -11.33 2.23
CA SER A 28 20.48 -9.87 2.29
C SER A 28 19.27 -9.03 1.83
N GLY A 29 18.15 -9.64 1.55
CA GLY A 29 16.97 -8.92 1.08
C GLY A 29 15.78 -9.02 2.04
N PHE A 30 14.93 -8.02 1.98
CA PHE A 30 13.68 -7.93 2.73
C PHE A 30 12.65 -7.16 1.90
N ALA A 31 11.42 -7.63 1.88
CA ALA A 31 10.33 -6.84 1.34
C ALA A 31 9.08 -6.95 2.22
N CYS A 32 8.33 -5.88 2.27
CA CYS A 32 7.02 -5.87 2.91
C CYS A 32 6.04 -5.03 2.09
N ILE A 33 4.78 -5.36 2.23
CA ILE A 33 3.65 -4.62 1.67
C ILE A 33 2.53 -4.56 2.70
N LEU A 34 1.90 -3.40 2.79
CA LEU A 34 0.66 -3.19 3.53
C LEU A 34 -0.38 -2.68 2.54
N CYS A 35 -1.57 -3.26 2.60
CA CYS A 35 -2.72 -2.92 1.79
C CYS A 35 -3.91 -2.64 2.70
N ASP A 36 -4.53 -1.46 2.55
CA ASP A 36 -5.76 -1.06 3.23
C ASP A 36 -6.92 -1.21 2.23
N GLY A 37 -7.79 -2.17 2.48
CA GLY A 37 -8.95 -2.45 1.64
C GLY A 37 -10.03 -1.40 1.80
N LEU A 38 -10.55 -0.87 0.69
CA LEU A 38 -11.55 0.19 0.71
C LEU A 38 -12.95 -0.36 0.99
N GLY A 39 -13.32 -0.43 2.28
CA GLY A 39 -14.52 -1.08 2.80
C GLY A 39 -15.85 -0.50 2.37
N GLY A 40 -15.91 0.78 2.00
CA GLY A 40 -17.14 1.43 1.54
C GLY A 40 -17.72 0.84 0.23
N HIS A 41 -16.94 0.02 -0.48
CA HIS A 41 -17.31 -0.61 -1.73
C HIS A 41 -17.60 -2.12 -1.56
N GLY A 42 -17.29 -2.70 -0.40
CA GLY A 42 -17.33 -4.14 -0.11
C GLY A 42 -16.15 -4.91 -0.73
N MET A 43 -15.81 -6.07 -0.15
CA MET A 43 -14.72 -6.94 -0.58
C MET A 43 -13.31 -6.29 -0.54
N GLY A 44 -13.11 -5.31 0.35
CA GLY A 44 -11.80 -4.69 0.57
C GLY A 44 -10.78 -5.69 1.13
N ASP A 45 -11.22 -6.59 2.00
CA ASP A 45 -10.44 -7.71 2.54
C ASP A 45 -9.93 -8.67 1.45
N VAL A 46 -10.79 -9.00 0.48
CA VAL A 46 -10.42 -9.83 -0.68
C VAL A 46 -9.43 -9.09 -1.58
N ALA A 47 -9.64 -7.80 -1.78
CA ALA A 47 -8.75 -6.98 -2.59
C ALA A 47 -7.34 -6.87 -1.98
N SER A 48 -7.24 -6.49 -0.70
CA SER A 48 -5.97 -6.36 0.00
C SER A 48 -5.23 -7.70 0.10
N GLY A 49 -5.95 -8.79 0.36
CA GLY A 49 -5.41 -10.15 0.37
C GLY A 49 -4.83 -10.56 -0.99
N CYS A 50 -5.58 -10.35 -2.06
CA CYS A 50 -5.15 -10.66 -3.43
C CYS A 50 -3.83 -9.94 -3.81
N VAL A 51 -3.71 -8.67 -3.43
CA VAL A 51 -2.50 -7.87 -3.68
C VAL A 51 -1.31 -8.40 -2.87
N CYS A 52 -1.50 -8.65 -1.57
CA CYS A 52 -0.45 -9.20 -0.70
C CYS A 52 0.03 -10.57 -1.16
N ASP A 53 -0.88 -11.45 -1.58
CA ASP A 53 -0.52 -12.80 -2.07
C ASP A 53 0.23 -12.73 -3.40
N THR A 54 -0.19 -11.85 -4.31
CA THR A 54 0.54 -11.62 -5.56
C THR A 54 1.95 -11.14 -5.29
N PHE A 55 2.11 -10.18 -4.40
CA PHE A 55 3.40 -9.63 -4.01
C PHE A 55 4.32 -10.71 -3.41
N ARG A 56 3.78 -11.53 -2.50
CA ARG A 56 4.50 -12.66 -1.89
C ARG A 56 4.99 -13.66 -2.92
N ASN A 57 4.10 -14.07 -3.83
CA ASN A 57 4.42 -15.07 -4.85
C ASN A 57 5.50 -14.57 -5.83
N MET A 58 5.45 -13.30 -6.19
CA MET A 58 6.45 -12.71 -7.07
C MET A 58 7.82 -12.60 -6.41
N LEU A 59 7.87 -12.28 -5.12
CA LEU A 59 9.14 -12.15 -4.40
C LEU A 59 9.87 -13.49 -4.26
N LEU A 60 9.15 -14.61 -4.12
CA LEU A 60 9.75 -15.95 -4.03
C LEU A 60 10.59 -16.31 -5.26
N GLY A 61 10.31 -15.73 -6.42
CA GLY A 61 11.08 -15.92 -7.67
C GLY A 61 12.09 -14.82 -7.97
N THR A 62 12.26 -13.83 -7.07
CA THR A 62 13.07 -12.63 -7.32
C THR A 62 14.43 -12.73 -6.63
N THR A 63 15.49 -12.48 -7.38
CA THR A 63 16.87 -12.41 -6.87
C THR A 63 17.38 -10.97 -6.76
N GLU A 64 16.71 -10.02 -7.37
CA GLU A 64 17.09 -8.60 -7.43
C GLU A 64 15.94 -7.71 -7.00
N MET A 65 16.18 -6.81 -6.04
CA MET A 65 15.18 -5.86 -5.53
C MET A 65 15.02 -4.62 -6.42
N SER A 66 16.03 -4.31 -7.23
CA SER A 66 15.97 -3.22 -8.19
C SER A 66 14.89 -3.50 -9.25
N GLY A 67 13.95 -2.57 -9.39
CA GLY A 67 12.84 -2.75 -10.34
C GLY A 67 11.74 -3.74 -9.92
N PHE A 68 11.89 -4.45 -8.79
CA PHE A 68 10.88 -5.40 -8.30
C PHE A 68 9.53 -4.74 -8.03
N LEU A 69 9.49 -3.63 -7.28
CA LEU A 69 8.24 -3.01 -6.84
C LEU A 69 7.32 -2.57 -7.99
N PRO A 70 7.78 -1.87 -9.04
CA PRO A 70 6.92 -1.51 -10.15
C PRO A 70 6.32 -2.72 -10.89
N VAL A 71 7.09 -3.80 -11.02
CA VAL A 71 6.62 -5.03 -11.67
C VAL A 71 5.60 -5.74 -10.79
N ALA A 72 5.88 -5.88 -9.50
CA ALA A 72 4.99 -6.51 -8.54
C ALA A 72 3.64 -5.79 -8.44
N LEU A 73 3.64 -4.46 -8.38
CA LEU A 73 2.40 -3.68 -8.33
C LEU A 73 1.59 -3.78 -9.63
N ARG A 74 2.22 -3.78 -10.80
CA ARG A 74 1.51 -4.03 -12.08
C ARG A 74 0.90 -5.43 -12.14
N CYS A 75 1.61 -6.44 -11.68
CA CYS A 75 1.06 -7.80 -11.60
C CYS A 75 -0.09 -7.89 -10.60
N ALA A 76 0.04 -7.25 -9.44
CA ALA A 76 -1.03 -7.17 -8.45
C ALA A 76 -2.29 -6.50 -9.01
N GLN A 77 -2.13 -5.39 -9.74
CA GLN A 77 -3.21 -4.71 -10.44
C GLN A 77 -3.91 -5.65 -11.44
N ALA A 78 -3.13 -6.35 -12.28
CA ALA A 78 -3.69 -7.25 -13.28
C ALA A 78 -4.43 -8.44 -12.64
N ASN A 79 -3.90 -9.00 -11.55
CA ASN A 79 -4.54 -10.09 -10.83
C ASN A 79 -5.82 -9.60 -10.13
N LEU A 80 -5.79 -8.44 -9.50
CA LEU A 80 -6.96 -7.85 -8.87
C LEU A 80 -8.10 -7.62 -9.89
N MET A 81 -7.77 -7.12 -11.09
CA MET A 81 -8.76 -6.96 -12.16
C MET A 81 -9.36 -8.29 -12.63
N ARG A 82 -8.55 -9.36 -12.72
CA ARG A 82 -9.05 -10.71 -13.06
C ARG A 82 -10.00 -11.22 -11.97
N GLU A 83 -9.65 -11.06 -10.71
CA GLU A 83 -10.50 -11.47 -9.58
C GLU A 83 -11.80 -10.67 -9.53
N GLN A 84 -11.78 -9.37 -9.81
CA GLN A 84 -12.99 -8.54 -9.94
C GLN A 84 -13.95 -9.08 -11.01
N ILE A 85 -13.41 -9.46 -12.18
CA ILE A 85 -14.22 -10.05 -13.25
C ILE A 85 -14.78 -11.40 -12.80
N ARG A 86 -13.92 -12.28 -12.24
CA ARG A 86 -14.30 -13.62 -11.78
C ARG A 86 -15.42 -13.57 -10.73
N LEU A 87 -15.39 -12.61 -9.84
CA LEU A 87 -16.34 -12.44 -8.73
C LEU A 87 -17.51 -11.50 -9.07
N ASN A 88 -17.58 -10.98 -10.30
CA ASN A 88 -18.55 -9.97 -10.70
C ASN A 88 -18.57 -8.75 -9.75
N ALA A 89 -17.38 -8.27 -9.38
CA ALA A 89 -17.14 -7.27 -8.34
C ALA A 89 -16.31 -6.08 -8.84
N THR A 90 -16.49 -5.66 -10.09
CA THR A 90 -15.68 -4.65 -10.77
C THR A 90 -15.73 -3.26 -10.12
N THR A 91 -16.72 -2.97 -9.29
CA THR A 91 -16.85 -1.70 -8.58
C THR A 91 -16.48 -1.80 -7.10
N LYS A 92 -16.22 -3.01 -6.59
CA LYS A 92 -16.13 -3.28 -5.15
C LYS A 92 -14.70 -3.50 -4.65
N MET A 93 -13.95 -4.35 -5.31
CA MET A 93 -12.61 -4.78 -4.86
C MET A 93 -11.57 -3.68 -5.11
N LYS A 94 -11.35 -2.83 -4.13
CA LYS A 94 -10.34 -1.75 -4.19
C LYS A 94 -9.46 -1.79 -2.96
N THR A 95 -8.19 -1.42 -3.11
CA THR A 95 -7.25 -1.35 -1.99
C THR A 95 -6.15 -0.33 -2.26
N THR A 96 -5.60 0.25 -1.21
CA THR A 96 -4.32 0.95 -1.25
C THR A 96 -3.18 -0.07 -1.29
N ALA A 97 -1.97 0.39 -1.53
CA ALA A 97 -0.77 -0.39 -1.31
C ALA A 97 0.40 0.53 -0.95
N VAL A 98 1.16 0.17 0.06
CA VAL A 98 2.45 0.76 0.37
C VAL A 98 3.47 -0.35 0.55
N ALA A 99 4.55 -0.32 -0.21
CA ALA A 99 5.53 -1.39 -0.27
C ALA A 99 6.95 -0.86 -0.07
N LEU A 100 7.74 -1.65 0.62
CA LEU A 100 9.17 -1.45 0.84
C LEU A 100 9.91 -2.71 0.40
N ALA A 101 10.97 -2.54 -0.38
CA ALA A 101 11.93 -3.58 -0.67
C ALA A 101 13.33 -3.07 -0.30
N VAL A 102 14.13 -3.90 0.34
CA VAL A 102 15.47 -3.54 0.83
C VAL A 102 16.46 -4.58 0.35
N ASP A 103 17.56 -4.13 -0.19
CA ASP A 103 18.78 -4.92 -0.42
C ASP A 103 19.91 -4.40 0.48
N ASP A 104 21.13 -4.94 0.31
CA ASP A 104 22.30 -4.56 1.12
C ASP A 104 22.67 -3.08 1.02
N LYS A 105 22.21 -2.37 0.00
CA LYS A 105 22.66 -1.01 -0.34
C LYS A 105 21.54 0.02 -0.33
N LYS A 106 20.32 -0.39 -0.65
CA LYS A 106 19.22 0.53 -0.94
C LYS A 106 17.90 0.04 -0.37
N ALA A 107 17.03 0.99 -0.09
CA ALA A 107 15.62 0.78 0.16
C ALA A 107 14.81 1.38 -1.01
N TYR A 108 13.91 0.59 -1.55
CA TYR A 108 13.01 0.96 -2.63
C TYR A 108 11.61 1.07 -2.05
N VAL A 109 10.92 2.14 -2.39
CA VAL A 109 9.56 2.41 -1.88
C VAL A 109 8.63 2.63 -3.06
N ALA A 110 7.44 2.07 -2.98
CA ALA A 110 6.35 2.36 -3.88
C ALA A 110 5.04 2.42 -3.09
N HIS A 111 4.15 3.33 -3.45
CA HIS A 111 2.84 3.41 -2.81
C HIS A 111 1.76 3.88 -3.77
N ILE A 112 0.54 3.52 -3.43
CA ILE A 112 -0.69 3.93 -4.09
C ILE A 112 -1.78 4.06 -3.03
N GLY A 113 -2.47 5.20 -3.00
CA GLY A 113 -3.49 5.51 -2.00
C GLY A 113 -2.99 6.45 -0.92
N ASP A 114 -3.60 6.39 0.24
CA ASP A 114 -3.37 7.24 1.40
C ASP A 114 -2.69 6.51 2.58
N SER A 115 -2.37 5.23 2.41
CA SER A 115 -1.48 4.51 3.33
C SER A 115 -0.06 5.07 3.25
N ARG A 116 0.57 5.31 4.41
CA ARG A 116 1.81 6.08 4.48
C ARG A 116 3.01 5.25 4.92
N LEU A 117 4.17 5.53 4.32
CA LEU A 117 5.48 5.09 4.77
C LEU A 117 6.26 6.27 5.33
N TYR A 118 6.83 6.09 6.52
CA TYR A 118 7.69 7.07 7.17
C TYR A 118 9.10 6.50 7.33
N ILE A 119 10.10 7.33 7.06
CA ILE A 119 11.51 7.01 7.33
C ILE A 119 11.99 7.89 8.47
N PHE A 120 12.49 7.24 9.52
CA PHE A 120 13.04 7.90 10.70
C PHE A 120 14.55 7.70 10.78
N ARG A 121 15.25 8.69 11.25
CA ARG A 121 16.67 8.62 11.65
C ARG A 121 16.89 9.45 12.89
N LYS A 122 17.55 8.89 13.90
CA LYS A 122 17.82 9.57 15.18
C LYS A 122 16.54 10.23 15.77
N ASN A 123 15.45 9.48 15.82
CA ASN A 123 14.13 9.89 16.31
C ASN A 123 13.49 11.10 15.58
N LYS A 124 13.94 11.41 14.37
CA LYS A 124 13.34 12.44 13.52
C LYS A 124 12.79 11.83 12.24
N VAL A 125 11.63 12.32 11.80
CA VAL A 125 11.09 12.01 10.48
C VAL A 125 12.02 12.60 9.43
N MET A 126 12.58 11.76 8.56
CA MET A 126 13.40 12.20 7.45
C MET A 126 12.56 12.47 6.21
N THR A 127 11.59 11.60 5.97
CA THR A 127 10.66 11.73 4.85
C THR A 127 9.43 10.86 5.09
N ARG A 128 8.36 11.15 4.37
CA ARG A 128 7.15 10.33 4.28
C ARG A 128 6.61 10.32 2.85
N THR A 129 5.81 9.32 2.50
CA THR A 129 5.02 9.34 1.27
C THR A 129 3.90 10.39 1.38
N LEU A 130 3.50 10.96 0.24
CA LEU A 130 2.36 11.87 0.15
C LEU A 130 1.12 11.11 -0.29
N ASP A 131 -0.02 11.39 0.34
CA ASP A 131 -1.26 10.69 0.05
C ASP A 131 -1.75 10.97 -1.38
N HIS A 132 -2.28 9.98 -2.05
CA HIS A 132 -3.06 10.18 -3.27
C HIS A 132 -4.53 10.48 -2.90
N SER A 133 -4.76 11.60 -2.24
CA SER A 133 -6.07 12.04 -1.74
C SER A 133 -6.39 13.47 -2.16
N VAL A 134 -7.68 13.82 -2.16
CA VAL A 134 -8.13 15.18 -2.49
C VAL A 134 -7.47 16.23 -1.60
N PRO A 135 -7.47 16.11 -0.25
CA PRO A 135 -6.86 17.14 0.58
C PRO A 135 -5.36 17.29 0.38
N GLN A 136 -4.64 16.18 0.12
CA GLN A 136 -3.20 16.27 -0.17
C GLN A 136 -2.95 17.01 -1.48
N MET A 137 -3.79 16.80 -2.49
CA MET A 137 -3.69 17.54 -3.75
C MET A 137 -3.94 19.03 -3.55
N LEU A 138 -4.99 19.41 -2.79
CA LEU A 138 -5.27 20.80 -2.44
C LEU A 138 -4.10 21.46 -1.70
N ALA A 139 -3.46 20.74 -0.77
CA ALA A 139 -2.28 21.24 -0.07
C ALA A 139 -1.09 21.44 -1.03
N LEU A 140 -0.86 20.53 -1.97
CA LEU A 140 0.18 20.68 -2.99
C LEU A 140 -0.09 21.88 -3.93
N CYS A 141 -1.37 22.15 -4.23
CA CYS A 141 -1.80 23.34 -4.98
C CYS A 141 -1.77 24.64 -4.12
N ARG A 142 -1.47 24.53 -2.83
CA ARG A 142 -1.50 25.65 -1.86
C ARG A 142 -2.90 26.26 -1.65
N GLU A 143 -3.95 25.49 -1.88
CA GLU A 143 -5.34 25.89 -1.63
C GLU A 143 -5.70 25.71 -0.16
N ILE A 144 -5.07 24.73 0.51
CA ILE A 144 -5.16 24.51 1.96
C ILE A 144 -3.74 24.33 2.55
N ARG A 145 -3.60 24.45 3.87
CA ARG A 145 -2.35 24.15 4.57
C ARG A 145 -2.24 22.66 4.88
N GLU A 146 -1.02 22.13 5.09
CA GLU A 146 -0.81 20.72 5.43
C GLU A 146 -1.48 20.29 6.75
N ASP A 147 -1.59 21.20 7.73
CA ASP A 147 -2.26 20.92 9.00
C ASP A 147 -3.79 20.82 8.87
N GLU A 148 -4.37 21.34 7.80
CA GLU A 148 -5.80 21.27 7.50
C GLU A 148 -6.23 19.94 6.85
N ILE A 149 -5.28 19.17 6.28
CA ILE A 149 -5.56 17.87 5.62
C ILE A 149 -6.33 16.93 6.55
N ARG A 150 -5.90 16.81 7.81
CA ARG A 150 -6.47 15.87 8.78
C ARG A 150 -7.95 16.12 9.05
N ASN A 151 -8.37 17.37 9.05
CA ASN A 151 -9.73 17.80 9.39
C ASN A 151 -10.56 18.17 8.16
N HIS A 152 -10.02 17.94 6.95
CA HIS A 152 -10.75 18.28 5.72
C HIS A 152 -11.99 17.41 5.55
N PRO A 153 -13.14 17.96 5.06
CA PRO A 153 -14.38 17.18 4.84
C PRO A 153 -14.15 15.95 3.96
N GLU A 154 -13.32 16.08 2.94
CA GLU A 154 -12.99 15.00 1.99
C GLU A 154 -11.73 14.21 2.37
N ARG A 155 -11.36 14.15 3.66
CA ARG A 155 -10.15 13.44 4.10
C ARG A 155 -10.12 11.96 3.74
N SER A 156 -11.28 11.35 3.49
CA SER A 156 -11.41 9.94 3.08
C SER A 156 -11.52 9.76 1.55
N SER A 157 -11.40 10.86 0.77
CA SER A 157 -11.51 10.80 -0.69
C SER A 157 -10.15 10.46 -1.30
N VAL A 158 -9.96 9.16 -1.59
CA VAL A 158 -8.75 8.64 -2.24
C VAL A 158 -8.86 8.82 -3.74
N LEU A 159 -7.88 9.49 -4.36
CA LEU A 159 -7.81 9.77 -5.81
C LEU A 159 -7.27 8.59 -6.60
N LEU A 160 -6.31 7.85 -6.03
CA LEU A 160 -5.68 6.70 -6.67
C LEU A 160 -5.69 5.51 -5.72
N SER A 161 -6.13 4.38 -6.21
CA SER A 161 -6.01 3.06 -5.56
C SER A 161 -5.65 2.02 -6.61
N LEU A 162 -5.24 0.82 -6.19
CA LEU A 162 -5.17 -0.32 -7.12
C LEU A 162 -6.56 -0.54 -7.69
N ILE A 163 -6.64 -0.47 -9.01
CA ILE A 163 -7.70 -0.41 -10.03
C ILE A 163 -8.07 1.00 -10.57
N HIS A 164 -7.45 2.06 -10.13
CA HIS A 164 -7.62 3.39 -10.74
C HIS A 164 -6.38 3.84 -11.54
N ILE A 165 -5.44 2.93 -11.79
CA ILE A 165 -4.24 3.21 -12.60
C ILE A 165 -4.51 2.87 -14.06
#